data_756fa903201ee475165e7126e670916b
#
_entry.id   756fa903201ee475165e7126e670916b
#
_cell.length_a   1.000
_cell.length_b   1.000
_cell.length_c   1.000
_cell.angle_alpha   90.00
_cell.angle_beta   90.00
_cell.angle_gamma   90.00
#
_symmetry.space_group_name_H-M   'P 1'
#
loop_
_entity.id
_entity.type
_entity.pdbx_description
1 polymer ?
#
loop_
_entity_poly.entity_id
_entity_poly.type
_entity_poly.pdbx_seq_one_letter_code
_entity_poly.pdbx_strand_id
1 'polypeptide(L)'
;MSYRNQSLKKLVGVVVATGIMAAAVGPAQASLLHPVYTPMITSGALPDSPQARVDGNTPDSPFSGVVSLYISKNGGGYICSGALVGKRSVVSAGHCVDSDGKGTLVDINQPGTSVQVVFNSDGDYNDVIYASKVSMDAGYQGFGNCPAGVDKFCVNDDVAVITMERDAPASAKIYKIATNALLAGTRITMAGYGTSGDGVSGYYVEPEFNIKRAGANYIDMFEKDDEQGFTGRDEVFMADFDGGGEDTHCTYFSVCTPQLDNDVESGIGGGDSGGPSFIKMYGELMLVANNTFSTRYFDDQVAGSFGTAMGGMVLRSYADYLQRATGGDVTFVPEPGSFALFGLGALALVGARRRQIGK
;
A
#
# COMPACT_ATOMS: atom_id res chain seq x y z
N MET A 1 22.59 -12.46 -66.81
CA MET A 1 22.87 -11.20 -66.13
C MET A 1 21.69 -10.84 -65.26
N SER A 2 21.95 -10.50 -64.03
CA SER A 2 20.97 -9.97 -63.04
C SER A 2 19.98 -10.98 -62.43
N TYR A 3 20.43 -11.66 -61.40
CA TYR A 3 19.61 -12.24 -60.36
C TYR A 3 20.35 -12.02 -59.04
N ARG A 4 20.07 -10.94 -58.36
CA ARG A 4 20.40 -10.72 -56.93
C ARG A 4 19.67 -9.46 -56.49
N ASN A 5 18.56 -9.61 -55.75
CA ASN A 5 18.14 -8.65 -54.71
C ASN A 5 16.68 -8.86 -54.26
N GLN A 6 16.29 -10.10 -53.88
CA GLN A 6 15.00 -10.27 -53.22
C GLN A 6 15.01 -11.16 -51.98
N SER A 7 16.18 -11.65 -51.56
CA SER A 7 16.22 -12.59 -50.39
C SER A 7 16.64 -11.98 -49.07
N LEU A 8 16.95 -10.69 -48.99
CA LEU A 8 17.45 -10.09 -47.73
C LEU A 8 16.38 -9.31 -46.91
N LYS A 9 15.19 -9.09 -47.49
CA LYS A 9 14.14 -8.34 -46.78
C LYS A 9 13.15 -9.20 -45.99
N LYS A 10 13.22 -10.53 -46.08
CA LYS A 10 12.34 -11.43 -45.34
C LYS A 10 12.97 -12.09 -44.10
N LEU A 11 14.28 -11.92 -43.91
CA LEU A 11 14.95 -12.51 -42.71
C LEU A 11 15.09 -11.55 -41.53
N VAL A 12 14.91 -10.25 -41.73
CA VAL A 12 15.04 -9.25 -40.66
C VAL A 12 13.72 -9.10 -39.85
N GLY A 13 12.58 -9.51 -40.46
CA GLY A 13 11.29 -9.38 -39.78
C GLY A 13 10.93 -10.53 -38.82
N VAL A 14 11.68 -11.62 -38.84
CA VAL A 14 11.37 -12.80 -38.00
C VAL A 14 12.26 -12.88 -36.75
N VAL A 15 13.42 -12.23 -36.76
CA VAL A 15 14.36 -12.26 -35.64
C VAL A 15 14.00 -11.24 -34.55
N VAL A 16 13.23 -10.18 -34.89
CA VAL A 16 12.83 -9.17 -33.90
C VAL A 16 11.58 -9.59 -33.09
N ALA A 17 10.73 -10.46 -33.67
CA ALA A 17 9.52 -10.93 -32.97
C ALA A 17 9.77 -12.09 -31.99
N THR A 18 10.87 -12.82 -32.15
CA THR A 18 11.20 -13.93 -31.23
C THR A 18 12.16 -13.53 -30.11
N GLY A 19 12.78 -12.37 -30.20
CA GLY A 19 13.66 -11.86 -29.14
C GLY A 19 12.93 -11.12 -28.01
N ILE A 20 11.72 -10.64 -28.28
CA ILE A 20 10.96 -9.86 -27.29
C ILE A 20 10.10 -10.76 -26.37
N MET A 21 9.74 -11.96 -26.83
CA MET A 21 8.98 -12.90 -25.98
C MET A 21 9.86 -13.76 -25.05
N ALA A 22 11.18 -13.77 -25.22
CA ALA A 22 12.05 -14.53 -24.31
C ALA A 22 12.56 -13.68 -23.14
N ALA A 23 12.42 -12.36 -23.19
CA ALA A 23 12.81 -11.47 -22.11
C ALA A 23 11.69 -11.21 -21.07
N ALA A 24 10.46 -11.61 -21.39
CA ALA A 24 9.31 -11.42 -20.47
C ALA A 24 9.13 -12.56 -19.47
N VAL A 25 9.92 -13.62 -19.54
CA VAL A 25 9.89 -14.74 -18.58
C VAL A 25 11.23 -14.74 -17.83
N GLY A 26 11.53 -13.61 -17.18
CA GLY A 26 12.68 -13.51 -16.32
C GLY A 26 12.42 -14.16 -14.94
N PRO A 27 13.47 -14.47 -14.17
CA PRO A 27 13.37 -15.09 -12.85
C PRO A 27 12.59 -14.26 -11.80
N ALA A 28 12.21 -13.02 -12.12
CA ALA A 28 11.40 -12.18 -11.24
C ALA A 28 10.05 -12.80 -10.85
N GLN A 29 9.39 -13.52 -11.76
CA GLN A 29 8.14 -14.21 -11.44
C GLN A 29 8.33 -15.41 -10.50
N ALA A 30 9.50 -16.07 -10.51
CA ALA A 30 9.77 -17.17 -9.59
C ALA A 30 10.03 -16.68 -8.16
N SER A 31 10.54 -15.46 -8.01
CA SER A 31 10.84 -14.83 -6.71
C SER A 31 9.59 -14.37 -5.97
N LEU A 32 8.54 -13.94 -6.68
CA LEU A 32 7.24 -13.61 -6.11
C LEU A 32 6.53 -14.83 -5.49
N LEU A 33 7.00 -16.06 -5.79
CA LEU A 33 6.44 -17.29 -5.25
C LEU A 33 6.90 -17.60 -3.81
N HIS A 34 7.80 -16.81 -3.25
CA HIS A 34 8.23 -16.91 -1.87
C HIS A 34 7.97 -15.60 -1.11
N PRO A 35 6.68 -15.21 -0.93
CA PRO A 35 6.38 -14.04 -0.13
C PRO A 35 6.93 -14.29 1.28
N VAL A 36 7.88 -13.48 1.70
CA VAL A 36 8.23 -13.39 3.11
C VAL A 36 7.11 -12.58 3.74
N TYR A 37 6.17 -13.27 4.38
CA TYR A 37 4.98 -12.68 5.01
C TYR A 37 5.31 -11.85 6.26
N THR A 38 6.20 -10.90 6.13
CA THR A 38 6.55 -10.02 7.25
C THR A 38 6.89 -8.62 6.76
N PRO A 39 5.91 -7.67 6.68
CA PRO A 39 6.15 -6.27 6.35
C PRO A 39 6.64 -5.37 7.51
N MET A 40 7.51 -4.36 7.26
CA MET A 40 8.15 -3.46 8.25
C MET A 40 8.62 -2.12 7.71
N ILE A 41 8.54 -1.01 8.51
CA ILE A 41 9.24 0.23 8.19
C ILE A 41 10.73 0.05 8.55
N THR A 42 11.56 -0.15 7.53
CA THR A 42 13.01 -0.21 7.67
C THR A 42 13.62 1.19 7.59
N SER A 43 14.76 1.39 8.22
CA SER A 43 15.60 2.54 7.98
C SER A 43 16.47 2.34 6.73
N GLY A 44 17.03 3.42 6.21
CA GLY A 44 18.01 3.38 5.13
C GLY A 44 19.40 2.95 5.63
N ALA A 45 20.46 3.58 5.09
CA ALA A 45 21.82 3.40 5.57
C ALA A 45 22.18 4.44 6.65
N LEU A 46 23.25 4.23 7.37
CA LEU A 46 23.75 5.22 8.34
C LEU A 46 23.92 6.60 7.72
N PRO A 47 23.56 7.68 8.42
CA PRO A 47 23.28 7.78 9.87
C PRO A 47 21.86 7.40 10.30
N ASP A 48 20.99 7.00 9.38
CA ASP A 48 19.66 6.51 9.70
C ASP A 48 19.70 5.20 10.51
N SER A 49 18.64 4.92 11.23
CA SER A 49 18.50 3.71 12.03
C SER A 49 17.03 3.44 12.38
N PRO A 50 16.66 2.20 12.75
CA PRO A 50 15.32 1.90 13.23
C PRO A 50 14.87 2.80 14.39
N GLN A 51 15.80 3.21 15.26
CA GLN A 51 15.50 4.10 16.38
C GLN A 51 15.22 5.55 15.93
N ALA A 52 15.89 6.02 14.88
CA ALA A 52 15.65 7.36 14.33
C ALA A 52 14.26 7.51 13.69
N ARG A 53 13.63 6.41 13.34
CA ARG A 53 12.30 6.35 12.72
C ARG A 53 11.15 6.23 13.71
N VAL A 54 11.44 6.10 15.02
CA VAL A 54 10.42 5.93 16.06
C VAL A 54 9.63 7.22 16.23
N ASP A 55 8.31 7.12 16.16
CA ASP A 55 7.37 8.17 16.51
C ASP A 55 7.21 8.29 18.03
N GLY A 56 7.11 9.51 18.53
CA GLY A 56 7.07 9.78 19.97
C GLY A 56 5.72 9.47 20.64
N ASN A 57 4.73 8.93 19.95
CA ASN A 57 3.40 8.61 20.49
C ASN A 57 2.72 9.78 21.20
N THR A 58 2.80 10.97 20.62
CA THR A 58 2.21 12.20 21.16
C THR A 58 0.96 12.62 20.40
N PRO A 59 0.02 13.37 21.03
CA PRO A 59 -1.18 13.86 20.34
C PRO A 59 -0.87 14.75 19.13
N ASP A 60 0.26 15.45 19.14
CA ASP A 60 0.70 16.33 18.05
C ASP A 60 1.37 15.55 16.91
N SER A 61 1.63 14.26 17.08
CA SER A 61 2.21 13.44 16.02
C SER A 61 1.27 13.38 14.81
N PRO A 62 1.79 13.58 13.60
CA PRO A 62 1.00 13.36 12.38
C PRO A 62 0.52 11.91 12.24
N PHE A 63 1.10 10.99 12.99
CA PHE A 63 0.80 9.55 12.99
C PHE A 63 -0.01 9.10 14.21
N SER A 64 -0.61 10.01 15.00
CA SER A 64 -1.37 9.66 16.21
C SER A 64 -2.59 8.77 15.93
N GLY A 65 -3.12 8.76 14.71
CA GLY A 65 -4.20 7.86 14.28
C GLY A 65 -3.74 6.56 13.60
N VAL A 66 -2.44 6.30 13.53
CA VAL A 66 -1.90 5.00 13.13
C VAL A 66 -1.92 4.09 14.35
N VAL A 67 -2.52 2.93 14.19
CA VAL A 67 -2.77 1.98 15.28
C VAL A 67 -2.06 0.65 15.02
N SER A 68 -1.68 -0.05 16.10
CA SER A 68 -1.36 -1.47 15.98
C SER A 68 -2.61 -2.31 16.23
N LEU A 69 -2.67 -3.46 15.58
CA LEU A 69 -3.75 -4.43 15.69
C LEU A 69 -3.22 -5.71 16.31
N TYR A 70 -3.86 -6.18 17.36
CA TYR A 70 -3.63 -7.52 17.88
C TYR A 70 -4.78 -8.42 17.46
N ILE A 71 -4.49 -9.35 16.58
CA ILE A 71 -5.44 -10.38 16.13
C ILE A 71 -5.12 -11.67 16.88
N SER A 72 -6.02 -12.13 17.74
CA SER A 72 -5.87 -13.40 18.46
C SER A 72 -6.86 -14.45 17.97
N LYS A 73 -6.38 -15.69 17.85
CA LYS A 73 -7.19 -16.84 17.46
C LYS A 73 -6.61 -18.13 18.04
N ASN A 74 -7.44 -18.92 18.71
CA ASN A 74 -7.07 -20.25 19.22
C ASN A 74 -5.80 -20.26 20.10
N GLY A 75 -5.57 -19.21 20.90
CA GLY A 75 -4.42 -19.11 21.80
C GLY A 75 -3.12 -18.63 21.15
N GLY A 76 -3.12 -18.37 19.86
CA GLY A 76 -2.07 -17.63 19.14
C GLY A 76 -2.50 -16.21 18.82
N GLY A 77 -1.56 -15.37 18.42
CA GLY A 77 -1.86 -14.01 17.96
C GLY A 77 -0.72 -13.44 17.14
N TYR A 78 -1.05 -12.42 16.36
CA TYR A 78 -0.09 -11.69 15.53
C TYR A 78 -0.42 -10.20 15.48
N ILE A 79 0.53 -9.42 15.03
CA ILE A 79 0.44 -7.98 14.90
C ILE A 79 0.20 -7.58 13.44
N CYS A 80 -0.65 -6.58 13.27
CA CYS A 80 -0.79 -5.79 12.06
C CYS A 80 -0.83 -4.31 12.43
N SER A 81 -0.91 -3.45 11.43
CA SER A 81 -1.10 -2.00 11.56
C SER A 81 -2.42 -1.57 10.93
N GLY A 82 -2.83 -0.34 11.19
CA GLY A 82 -4.02 0.24 10.59
C GLY A 82 -4.03 1.75 10.68
N ALA A 83 -4.99 2.36 9.99
CA ALA A 83 -5.21 3.81 9.98
C ALA A 83 -6.64 4.14 10.38
N LEU A 84 -6.81 5.03 11.36
CA LEU A 84 -8.11 5.54 11.79
C LEU A 84 -8.70 6.46 10.71
N VAL A 85 -9.84 6.08 10.12
CA VAL A 85 -10.49 6.83 9.04
C VAL A 85 -11.86 7.39 9.43
N GLY A 86 -12.35 7.03 10.59
CA GLY A 86 -13.61 7.49 11.17
C GLY A 86 -13.56 7.38 12.69
N LYS A 87 -14.62 7.79 13.38
CA LYS A 87 -14.66 7.75 14.86
C LYS A 87 -14.48 6.34 15.42
N ARG A 88 -14.96 5.33 14.66
CA ARG A 88 -14.91 3.92 15.07
C ARG A 88 -14.31 3.02 13.99
N SER A 89 -13.81 3.58 12.91
CA SER A 89 -13.43 2.82 11.73
C SER A 89 -11.94 2.90 11.48
N VAL A 90 -11.29 1.74 11.43
CA VAL A 90 -9.87 1.56 11.08
C VAL A 90 -9.77 0.78 9.78
N VAL A 91 -9.04 1.31 8.81
CA VAL A 91 -8.65 0.58 7.60
C VAL A 91 -7.38 -0.22 7.88
N SER A 92 -7.33 -1.45 7.41
CA SER A 92 -6.19 -2.35 7.48
C SER A 92 -6.16 -3.26 6.24
N ALA A 93 -5.34 -4.30 6.24
CA ALA A 93 -5.25 -5.28 5.17
C ALA A 93 -6.22 -6.45 5.38
N GLY A 94 -6.70 -7.04 4.30
CA GLY A 94 -7.58 -8.20 4.31
C GLY A 94 -6.91 -9.41 4.95
N HIS A 95 -5.65 -9.68 4.60
CA HIS A 95 -4.88 -10.79 5.17
C HIS A 95 -4.69 -10.71 6.69
N CYS A 96 -4.78 -9.50 7.28
CA CYS A 96 -4.74 -9.32 8.73
C CYS A 96 -5.97 -9.92 9.44
N VAL A 97 -7.07 -10.07 8.73
CA VAL A 97 -8.32 -10.60 9.27
C VAL A 97 -8.78 -11.86 8.53
N ASP A 98 -7.89 -12.41 7.72
CA ASP A 98 -8.06 -13.72 7.07
C ASP A 98 -7.66 -14.83 8.04
N SER A 99 -8.57 -15.72 8.32
CA SER A 99 -8.39 -16.75 9.35
C SER A 99 -7.65 -17.99 8.87
N ASP A 100 -7.56 -18.23 7.57
CA ASP A 100 -7.01 -19.46 6.99
C ASP A 100 -6.06 -19.22 5.80
N GLY A 101 -5.79 -17.95 5.44
CA GLY A 101 -4.97 -17.58 4.29
C GLY A 101 -5.67 -17.79 2.94
N LYS A 102 -6.99 -17.98 2.93
CA LYS A 102 -7.81 -18.27 1.74
C LYS A 102 -9.03 -17.37 1.61
N GLY A 103 -9.01 -16.22 2.29
CA GLY A 103 -10.09 -15.26 2.25
C GLY A 103 -11.23 -15.57 3.24
N THR A 104 -11.03 -16.42 4.23
CA THR A 104 -12.05 -16.66 5.28
C THR A 104 -11.90 -15.63 6.39
N LEU A 105 -12.89 -14.76 6.52
CA LEU A 105 -12.90 -13.71 7.54
C LEU A 105 -12.85 -14.30 8.96
N VAL A 106 -12.05 -13.70 9.82
CA VAL A 106 -11.98 -14.04 11.24
C VAL A 106 -13.34 -13.81 11.93
N ASP A 107 -13.83 -14.82 12.65
CA ASP A 107 -15.08 -14.71 13.39
C ASP A 107 -14.81 -14.33 14.85
N ILE A 108 -14.97 -13.04 15.17
CA ILE A 108 -14.74 -12.47 16.50
C ILE A 108 -15.77 -12.91 17.54
N ASN A 109 -16.83 -13.63 17.16
CA ASN A 109 -17.79 -14.21 18.10
C ASN A 109 -17.35 -15.59 18.61
N GLN A 110 -16.33 -16.19 18.01
CA GLN A 110 -15.81 -17.47 18.48
C GLN A 110 -14.98 -17.28 19.77
N PRO A 111 -15.15 -18.14 20.77
CA PRO A 111 -14.33 -18.09 21.98
C PRO A 111 -12.83 -18.14 21.68
N GLY A 112 -12.06 -17.25 22.30
CA GLY A 112 -10.61 -17.15 22.10
C GLY A 112 -10.18 -16.42 20.81
N THR A 113 -11.14 -15.80 20.11
CA THR A 113 -10.88 -14.96 18.93
C THR A 113 -11.21 -13.52 19.26
N SER A 114 -10.29 -12.60 18.96
CA SER A 114 -10.52 -11.16 19.08
C SER A 114 -9.64 -10.36 18.14
N VAL A 115 -10.11 -9.18 17.78
CA VAL A 115 -9.30 -8.14 17.13
C VAL A 115 -9.31 -6.94 18.07
N GLN A 116 -8.12 -6.50 18.48
CA GLN A 116 -7.91 -5.36 19.35
C GLN A 116 -7.20 -4.26 18.59
N VAL A 117 -7.71 -3.05 18.68
CA VAL A 117 -7.10 -1.83 18.16
C VAL A 117 -6.37 -1.15 19.31
N VAL A 118 -5.05 -1.07 19.18
CA VAL A 118 -4.17 -0.49 20.21
C VAL A 118 -3.77 0.91 19.77
N PHE A 119 -4.11 1.89 20.59
CA PHE A 119 -3.76 3.29 20.37
C PHE A 119 -2.52 3.67 21.17
N ASN A 120 -1.63 4.40 20.48
CA ASN A 120 -0.46 5.06 21.05
C ASN A 120 -0.48 6.52 20.57
N SER A 121 -1.58 7.21 20.82
CA SER A 121 -1.84 8.58 20.36
C SER A 121 -1.56 9.66 21.43
N ASP A 122 -1.41 9.24 22.68
CA ASP A 122 -1.06 10.08 23.83
C ASP A 122 -0.31 9.24 24.88
N GLY A 123 0.88 8.77 24.51
CA GLY A 123 1.66 7.78 25.24
C GLY A 123 1.38 6.35 24.79
N ASP A 124 2.22 5.44 25.28
CA ASP A 124 2.15 4.02 24.96
C ASP A 124 0.91 3.37 25.55
N TYR A 125 0.20 2.58 24.73
CA TYR A 125 -1.02 1.87 25.15
C TYR A 125 -2.07 2.78 25.81
N ASN A 126 -2.18 4.02 25.36
CA ASN A 126 -3.11 4.98 25.99
C ASN A 126 -4.57 4.55 25.86
N ASP A 127 -4.90 3.70 24.89
CA ASP A 127 -6.19 3.04 24.78
C ASP A 127 -6.12 1.71 24.02
N VAL A 128 -6.96 0.74 24.40
CA VAL A 128 -7.15 -0.52 23.70
C VAL A 128 -8.64 -0.77 23.52
N ILE A 129 -9.09 -0.89 22.27
CA ILE A 129 -10.51 -1.03 21.93
C ILE A 129 -10.72 -2.31 21.14
N TYR A 130 -11.70 -3.12 21.55
CA TYR A 130 -12.07 -4.33 20.81
C TYR A 130 -12.88 -4.00 19.58
N ALA A 131 -12.72 -4.82 18.55
CA ALA A 131 -13.58 -4.79 17.38
C ALA A 131 -14.98 -5.30 17.74
N SER A 132 -16.01 -4.55 17.35
CA SER A 132 -17.41 -4.99 17.36
C SER A 132 -17.82 -5.63 16.03
N LYS A 133 -17.09 -5.32 14.95
CA LYS A 133 -17.29 -5.88 13.61
C LYS A 133 -15.95 -5.84 12.84
N VAL A 134 -15.76 -6.85 12.02
CA VAL A 134 -14.66 -6.91 11.06
C VAL A 134 -15.26 -7.16 9.68
N SER A 135 -14.73 -6.55 8.66
CA SER A 135 -15.08 -6.83 7.27
C SER A 135 -13.83 -6.81 6.40
N MET A 136 -13.88 -7.54 5.31
CA MET A 136 -12.82 -7.67 4.31
C MET A 136 -13.44 -7.46 2.95
N ASP A 137 -12.72 -6.94 1.98
CA ASP A 137 -13.25 -6.84 0.61
C ASP A 137 -13.64 -8.22 0.09
N ALA A 138 -14.72 -8.30 -0.66
CA ALA A 138 -15.27 -9.57 -1.13
C ALA A 138 -14.43 -10.21 -2.24
N GLY A 139 -13.62 -9.43 -2.93
CA GLY A 139 -12.67 -9.87 -3.93
C GLY A 139 -11.47 -10.58 -3.34
N TYR A 140 -11.07 -10.22 -2.09
CA TYR A 140 -9.91 -10.83 -1.45
C TYR A 140 -10.12 -12.33 -1.19
N GLN A 141 -9.24 -13.16 -1.74
CA GLN A 141 -9.32 -14.62 -1.68
C GLN A 141 -8.11 -15.29 -1.00
N GLY A 142 -7.19 -14.49 -0.45
CA GLY A 142 -5.95 -14.97 0.16
C GLY A 142 -4.75 -14.91 -0.79
N PHE A 143 -3.57 -14.69 -0.25
CA PHE A 143 -2.34 -14.61 -1.04
C PHE A 143 -2.05 -15.91 -1.80
N GLY A 144 -1.76 -15.79 -3.11
CA GLY A 144 -1.50 -16.92 -3.96
C GLY A 144 -2.73 -17.74 -4.34
N ASN A 145 -3.93 -17.29 -4.00
CA ASN A 145 -5.20 -17.87 -4.40
C ASN A 145 -5.86 -16.97 -5.46
N CYS A 146 -5.19 -16.85 -6.59
CA CYS A 146 -5.55 -15.92 -7.65
C CYS A 146 -6.88 -16.27 -8.33
N PRO A 147 -7.65 -15.27 -8.80
CA PRO A 147 -8.77 -15.46 -9.69
C PRO A 147 -8.40 -16.25 -10.95
N ALA A 148 -9.38 -16.91 -11.55
CA ALA A 148 -9.14 -17.72 -12.74
C ALA A 148 -8.65 -16.86 -13.91
N GLY A 149 -7.45 -17.19 -14.42
CA GLY A 149 -6.82 -16.48 -15.54
C GLY A 149 -5.76 -15.46 -15.14
N VAL A 150 -5.53 -15.27 -13.85
CA VAL A 150 -4.49 -14.44 -13.29
C VAL A 150 -3.28 -15.27 -12.84
N ASP A 151 -2.11 -14.68 -12.86
CA ASP A 151 -0.86 -15.37 -12.52
C ASP A 151 -0.74 -15.68 -11.01
N LYS A 152 0.29 -16.39 -10.63
CA LYS A 152 0.42 -17.15 -9.38
C LYS A 152 0.61 -16.36 -8.09
N PHE A 153 0.69 -15.05 -8.13
CA PHE A 153 0.80 -14.20 -6.96
C PHE A 153 -0.21 -13.07 -7.06
N CYS A 154 -1.20 -13.09 -6.17
CA CYS A 154 -2.26 -12.10 -6.13
C CYS A 154 -2.30 -11.49 -4.74
N VAL A 155 -2.16 -10.19 -4.70
CA VAL A 155 -2.31 -9.40 -3.48
C VAL A 155 -3.56 -8.53 -3.53
N ASN A 156 -4.34 -8.69 -4.57
CA ASN A 156 -5.48 -7.85 -4.92
C ASN A 156 -6.55 -7.92 -3.85
N ASP A 157 -7.33 -6.87 -3.75
CA ASP A 157 -8.45 -6.73 -2.81
C ASP A 157 -8.08 -6.85 -1.33
N ASP A 158 -6.79 -6.78 -1.00
CA ASP A 158 -6.28 -6.93 0.36
C ASP A 158 -6.60 -5.74 1.26
N VAL A 159 -7.89 -5.44 1.40
CA VAL A 159 -8.42 -4.32 2.19
C VAL A 159 -9.44 -4.82 3.21
N ALA A 160 -9.29 -4.37 4.46
CA ALA A 160 -10.23 -4.65 5.55
C ALA A 160 -10.64 -3.39 6.29
N VAL A 161 -11.78 -3.45 6.96
CA VAL A 161 -12.26 -2.44 7.90
C VAL A 161 -12.57 -3.10 9.24
N ILE A 162 -11.98 -2.56 10.30
CA ILE A 162 -12.27 -2.91 11.68
C ILE A 162 -13.17 -1.82 12.27
N THR A 163 -14.37 -2.20 12.73
CA THR A 163 -15.26 -1.29 13.46
C THR A 163 -15.10 -1.54 14.96
N MET A 164 -14.70 -0.53 15.68
CA MET A 164 -14.50 -0.58 17.14
C MET A 164 -15.82 -0.54 17.90
N GLU A 165 -15.86 -1.10 19.11
CA GLU A 165 -17.03 -1.10 19.99
C GLU A 165 -17.39 0.30 20.54
N ARG A 166 -16.42 1.21 20.57
CA ARG A 166 -16.57 2.61 21.01
C ARG A 166 -15.71 3.55 20.18
N ASP A 167 -15.92 4.85 20.35
CA ASP A 167 -15.15 5.88 19.65
C ASP A 167 -13.66 5.83 20.05
N ALA A 168 -12.79 6.13 19.08
CA ALA A 168 -11.36 6.28 19.27
C ALA A 168 -11.06 7.43 20.25
N PRO A 169 -9.90 7.40 20.95
CA PRO A 169 -9.48 8.49 21.81
C PRO A 169 -9.36 9.81 21.02
N ALA A 170 -9.69 10.92 21.67
CA ALA A 170 -9.69 12.25 21.06
C ALA A 170 -8.28 12.72 20.58
N SER A 171 -7.24 12.13 21.14
CA SER A 171 -5.84 12.34 20.73
C SER A 171 -5.49 11.67 19.38
N ALA A 172 -6.27 10.69 18.95
CA ALA A 172 -6.03 9.98 17.70
C ALA A 172 -6.55 10.77 16.50
N LYS A 173 -5.69 11.02 15.52
CA LYS A 173 -6.03 11.70 14.27
C LYS A 173 -6.87 10.82 13.38
N ILE A 174 -8.01 11.34 12.91
CA ILE A 174 -8.82 10.69 11.87
C ILE A 174 -8.29 11.13 10.50
N TYR A 175 -7.84 10.19 9.67
CA TYR A 175 -7.32 10.48 8.35
C TYR A 175 -8.41 10.51 7.31
N LYS A 176 -8.28 11.46 6.37
CA LYS A 176 -9.10 11.51 5.16
C LYS A 176 -8.42 10.71 4.05
N ILE A 177 -9.18 10.10 3.19
CA ILE A 177 -8.68 9.35 2.03
C ILE A 177 -8.68 10.25 0.81
N ALA A 178 -7.52 10.43 0.18
CA ALA A 178 -7.43 11.15 -1.08
C ALA A 178 -7.89 10.24 -2.22
N THR A 179 -8.72 10.78 -3.13
CA THR A 179 -9.21 10.07 -4.31
C THR A 179 -8.47 10.44 -5.59
N ASN A 180 -7.36 11.14 -5.45
CA ASN A 180 -6.47 11.50 -6.56
C ASN A 180 -5.93 10.27 -7.27
N ALA A 181 -5.68 10.41 -8.58
CA ALA A 181 -4.85 9.46 -9.29
C ALA A 181 -3.42 9.56 -8.77
N LEU A 182 -2.88 8.46 -8.27
CA LEU A 182 -1.47 8.36 -7.97
C LEU A 182 -0.69 8.14 -9.27
N LEU A 183 0.54 8.64 -9.31
CA LEU A 183 1.42 8.50 -10.46
C LEU A 183 2.75 7.90 -10.00
N ALA A 184 3.46 7.24 -10.91
CA ALA A 184 4.86 6.88 -10.71
C ALA A 184 5.66 8.14 -10.34
N GLY A 185 6.60 8.02 -9.41
CA GLY A 185 7.32 9.14 -8.81
C GLY A 185 6.53 9.91 -7.73
N THR A 186 5.35 9.45 -7.32
CA THR A 186 4.65 10.02 -6.17
C THR A 186 5.37 9.64 -4.89
N ARG A 187 5.83 10.64 -4.12
CA ARG A 187 6.41 10.40 -2.80
C ARG A 187 5.32 10.04 -1.80
N ILE A 188 5.52 8.91 -1.13
CA ILE A 188 4.67 8.45 -0.03
C ILE A 188 5.40 8.53 1.31
N THR A 189 4.63 8.66 2.38
CA THR A 189 5.08 8.49 3.76
C THR A 189 4.32 7.34 4.36
N MET A 190 5.03 6.36 4.89
CA MET A 190 4.47 5.15 5.47
C MET A 190 4.62 5.18 6.99
N ALA A 191 3.70 4.52 7.71
CA ALA A 191 3.85 4.32 9.14
C ALA A 191 3.26 2.98 9.57
N GLY A 192 3.85 2.37 10.61
CA GLY A 192 3.40 1.09 11.14
C GLY A 192 4.13 0.67 12.41
N TYR A 193 3.82 -0.54 12.86
CA TYR A 193 4.30 -1.13 14.11
C TYR A 193 5.08 -2.43 13.88
N GLY A 194 5.51 -2.64 12.65
CA GLY A 194 6.20 -3.84 12.24
C GLY A 194 7.61 -4.00 12.84
N THR A 195 8.23 -5.13 12.50
CA THR A 195 9.66 -5.39 12.70
C THR A 195 10.49 -4.28 12.03
N SER A 196 11.75 -4.04 12.33
CA SER A 196 12.59 -3.04 11.65
C SER A 196 14.00 -3.57 11.40
N GLY A 197 14.76 -2.81 10.68
CA GLY A 197 16.14 -3.10 10.30
C GLY A 197 16.69 -1.95 9.50
N ASP A 198 17.68 -2.21 8.68
CA ASP A 198 18.25 -1.20 7.78
C ASP A 198 18.49 -1.76 6.37
N GLY A 199 18.64 -0.84 5.40
CA GLY A 199 18.85 -1.22 4.01
C GLY A 199 20.10 -2.02 3.70
N VAL A 200 21.06 -2.08 4.63
CA VAL A 200 22.32 -2.84 4.49
C VAL A 200 22.19 -4.24 5.04
N SER A 201 21.58 -4.37 6.23
CA SER A 201 21.52 -5.61 7.01
C SER A 201 20.19 -6.34 6.88
N GLY A 202 19.16 -5.67 6.34
CA GLY A 202 17.80 -6.20 6.33
C GLY A 202 17.16 -6.14 7.72
N TYR A 203 16.28 -7.08 8.01
CA TYR A 203 15.47 -7.08 9.22
C TYR A 203 16.20 -7.68 10.43
N TYR A 204 16.17 -7.00 11.59
CA TYR A 204 16.75 -7.48 12.86
C TYR A 204 16.06 -6.92 14.12
N VAL A 205 14.99 -6.13 13.97
CA VAL A 205 14.22 -5.57 15.10
C VAL A 205 12.80 -6.15 15.08
N GLU A 206 12.39 -6.81 16.16
CA GLU A 206 11.07 -7.41 16.28
C GLU A 206 9.92 -6.36 16.35
N PRO A 207 8.69 -6.71 15.95
CA PRO A 207 7.53 -5.83 16.02
C PRO A 207 7.10 -5.62 17.47
N GLU A 208 6.63 -4.40 17.77
CA GLU A 208 6.12 -4.05 19.10
C GLU A 208 4.85 -3.22 18.98
N PHE A 209 3.84 -3.52 19.80
CA PHE A 209 2.53 -2.85 19.73
C PHE A 209 2.55 -1.36 20.09
N ASN A 210 3.62 -0.87 20.69
CA ASN A 210 3.79 0.53 21.11
C ASN A 210 4.92 1.26 20.38
N ILE A 211 5.72 0.58 19.58
CA ILE A 211 6.83 1.21 18.84
C ILE A 211 6.42 1.44 17.40
N LYS A 212 5.84 2.61 17.15
CA LYS A 212 5.46 3.08 15.83
C LYS A 212 6.66 3.70 15.13
N ARG A 213 6.85 3.38 13.85
CA ARG A 213 7.89 3.98 13.01
C ARG A 213 7.29 4.58 11.76
N ALA A 214 7.97 5.57 11.19
CA ALA A 214 7.58 6.19 9.93
C ALA A 214 8.76 6.31 8.98
N GLY A 215 8.48 6.23 7.69
CA GLY A 215 9.47 6.32 6.64
C GLY A 215 8.89 6.83 5.34
N ALA A 216 9.71 7.00 4.32
CA ALA A 216 9.29 7.52 3.02
C ALA A 216 9.88 6.70 1.89
N ASN A 217 9.16 6.69 0.76
CA ASN A 217 9.60 6.09 -0.50
C ASN A 217 8.89 6.78 -1.67
N TYR A 218 9.26 6.43 -2.90
CA TYR A 218 8.53 6.80 -4.10
C TYR A 218 7.77 5.59 -4.65
N ILE A 219 6.59 5.80 -5.19
CA ILE A 219 5.86 4.78 -5.96
C ILE A 219 6.51 4.66 -7.34
N ASP A 220 6.84 3.45 -7.77
CA ASP A 220 7.48 3.20 -9.06
C ASP A 220 6.48 2.81 -10.12
N MET A 221 5.60 1.87 -9.80
CA MET A 221 4.66 1.34 -10.76
C MET A 221 3.34 0.93 -10.12
N PHE A 222 2.37 0.62 -10.97
CA PHE A 222 1.05 0.14 -10.57
C PHE A 222 0.70 -1.12 -11.32
N GLU A 223 0.08 -2.06 -10.63
CA GLU A 223 -0.67 -3.14 -11.23
C GLU A 223 -2.15 -2.76 -11.32
N LYS A 224 -2.81 -3.27 -12.32
CA LYS A 224 -4.22 -2.99 -12.56
C LYS A 224 -5.08 -4.03 -11.85
N ASP A 225 -6.31 -3.63 -11.58
CA ASP A 225 -7.41 -4.50 -11.19
C ASP A 225 -7.41 -5.77 -12.06
N ASP A 226 -7.31 -6.94 -11.47
CA ASP A 226 -7.13 -8.23 -12.13
C ASP A 226 -8.41 -9.05 -12.25
N GLU A 227 -9.53 -8.54 -11.80
CA GLU A 227 -10.81 -9.21 -11.90
C GLU A 227 -11.33 -9.31 -13.33
N GLN A 228 -12.14 -10.32 -13.58
CA GLN A 228 -12.87 -10.44 -14.84
C GLN A 228 -13.85 -9.28 -15.02
N GLY A 229 -13.53 -8.40 -15.95
CA GLY A 229 -14.28 -7.16 -16.17
C GLY A 229 -13.48 -5.91 -15.88
N PHE A 230 -12.24 -6.08 -15.54
CA PHE A 230 -11.11 -5.15 -15.59
C PHE A 230 -11.48 -3.71 -15.89
N THR A 231 -11.49 -2.88 -14.88
CA THR A 231 -11.82 -1.46 -15.05
C THR A 231 -10.62 -0.64 -15.52
N GLY A 232 -9.43 -1.22 -15.56
CA GLY A 232 -8.18 -0.53 -15.84
C GLY A 232 -7.77 0.45 -14.73
N ARG A 233 -8.36 0.34 -13.54
CA ARG A 233 -7.96 1.13 -12.36
C ARG A 233 -6.63 0.64 -11.83
N ASP A 234 -5.83 1.56 -11.32
CA ASP A 234 -4.64 1.22 -10.55
C ASP A 234 -5.08 0.67 -9.20
N GLU A 235 -4.70 -0.55 -8.92
CA GLU A 235 -5.14 -1.28 -7.74
C GLU A 235 -4.00 -1.50 -6.76
N VAL A 236 -2.88 -1.99 -7.24
CA VAL A 236 -1.69 -2.25 -6.42
C VAL A 236 -0.62 -1.23 -6.79
N PHE A 237 -0.07 -0.53 -5.80
CA PHE A 237 1.17 0.21 -6.00
C PHE A 237 2.36 -0.66 -5.65
N MET A 238 3.48 -0.44 -6.34
CA MET A 238 4.78 -1.06 -6.05
C MET A 238 5.85 0.01 -5.94
N ALA A 239 6.78 -0.21 -5.04
CA ALA A 239 7.98 0.59 -4.82
C ALA A 239 9.13 -0.34 -4.48
N ASP A 240 10.34 -0.06 -4.96
CA ASP A 240 11.52 -0.75 -4.44
C ASP A 240 12.22 0.06 -3.36
N PHE A 241 13.10 -0.58 -2.64
CA PHE A 241 13.88 0.03 -1.58
C PHE A 241 15.26 0.36 -2.14
N ASP A 242 15.35 1.54 -2.72
CA ASP A 242 16.56 2.03 -3.36
C ASP A 242 17.67 2.35 -2.39
N GLY A 243 18.90 2.12 -2.78
CA GLY A 243 20.08 2.51 -2.03
C GLY A 243 21.23 1.53 -2.13
N GLY A 244 22.40 1.93 -1.67
CA GLY A 244 23.61 1.10 -1.76
C GLY A 244 24.08 0.82 -3.18
N GLY A 245 23.51 1.48 -4.18
CA GLY A 245 23.74 1.22 -5.61
C GLY A 245 22.73 0.24 -6.23
N GLU A 246 21.74 -0.21 -5.45
CA GLU A 246 20.62 -1.03 -5.92
C GLU A 246 19.45 -0.13 -6.31
N ASP A 247 18.90 -0.36 -7.49
CA ASP A 247 17.67 0.19 -8.05
C ASP A 247 17.08 -0.92 -8.93
N THR A 248 16.28 -1.75 -8.30
CA THR A 248 15.79 -2.98 -8.91
C THR A 248 14.74 -2.69 -9.98
N HIS A 249 13.83 -1.75 -9.72
CA HIS A 249 12.79 -1.42 -10.69
C HIS A 249 13.36 -0.74 -11.94
N CYS A 250 14.34 0.14 -11.80
CA CYS A 250 15.01 0.72 -12.95
C CYS A 250 15.85 -0.32 -13.71
N THR A 251 16.62 -1.13 -12.99
CA THR A 251 17.56 -2.07 -13.57
C THR A 251 16.86 -3.21 -14.32
N TYR A 252 15.81 -3.78 -13.76
CA TYR A 252 15.19 -4.99 -14.31
C TYR A 252 13.86 -4.75 -15.03
N PHE A 253 13.14 -3.69 -14.66
CA PHE A 253 11.83 -3.38 -15.26
C PHE A 253 11.86 -2.12 -16.12
N SER A 254 12.98 -1.39 -16.16
CA SER A 254 13.14 -0.11 -16.89
C SER A 254 12.14 0.96 -16.38
N VAL A 255 11.76 0.90 -15.13
CA VAL A 255 10.93 1.89 -14.45
C VAL A 255 11.84 2.67 -13.52
N CYS A 256 12.31 3.83 -13.98
CA CYS A 256 13.24 4.67 -13.22
C CYS A 256 12.50 5.88 -12.70
N THR A 257 12.20 5.89 -11.41
CA THR A 257 11.56 6.99 -10.70
C THR A 257 12.61 7.80 -9.91
N PRO A 258 12.23 8.95 -9.30
CA PRO A 258 13.10 9.61 -8.35
C PRO A 258 13.41 8.71 -7.15
N GLN A 259 14.64 8.76 -6.66
CA GLN A 259 15.10 8.07 -5.46
C GLN A 259 15.25 9.06 -4.31
N LEU A 260 15.15 8.58 -3.08
CA LEU A 260 15.54 9.32 -1.89
C LEU A 260 17.02 9.06 -1.56
N ASP A 261 17.58 9.89 -0.68
CA ASP A 261 18.91 9.65 -0.16
C ASP A 261 18.92 8.33 0.65
N ASN A 262 20.05 7.61 0.64
CA ASN A 262 20.21 6.31 1.30
C ASN A 262 19.88 6.30 2.80
N ASP A 263 19.92 7.45 3.46
CA ASP A 263 19.57 7.63 4.87
C ASP A 263 18.15 8.20 5.07
N VAL A 264 17.34 8.25 4.01
CA VAL A 264 15.96 8.76 4.01
C VAL A 264 14.97 7.71 3.54
N GLU A 265 15.35 6.91 2.55
CA GLU A 265 14.48 5.90 1.96
C GLU A 265 14.15 4.78 2.94
N SER A 266 12.96 4.20 2.79
CA SER A 266 12.45 3.20 3.71
C SER A 266 11.65 2.13 2.96
N GLY A 267 11.84 0.88 3.38
CA GLY A 267 10.95 -0.23 3.04
C GLY A 267 9.89 -0.45 4.11
N ILE A 268 9.08 -1.48 3.94
CA ILE A 268 8.12 -1.98 4.92
C ILE A 268 8.44 -3.42 5.32
N GLY A 269 8.00 -3.86 6.47
CA GLY A 269 8.26 -5.20 7.00
C GLY A 269 7.11 -5.78 7.84
N GLY A 270 7.28 -6.93 8.57
CA GLY A 270 6.26 -7.73 9.30
C GLY A 270 5.53 -7.01 10.42
N GLY A 271 4.23 -6.82 10.25
CA GLY A 271 3.39 -6.07 11.19
C GLY A 271 3.03 -4.66 10.71
N ASP A 272 3.68 -4.14 9.62
CA ASP A 272 3.19 -2.93 8.94
C ASP A 272 2.01 -3.20 8.01
N SER A 273 1.67 -4.47 7.83
CA SER A 273 0.48 -4.94 7.11
C SER A 273 -0.75 -4.14 7.53
N GLY A 274 -1.43 -3.54 6.55
CA GLY A 274 -2.59 -2.67 6.78
C GLY A 274 -2.25 -1.27 7.27
N GLY A 275 -0.99 -0.99 7.60
CA GLY A 275 -0.52 0.36 7.93
C GLY A 275 -0.65 1.31 6.75
N PRO A 276 -0.76 2.62 7.00
CA PRO A 276 -1.02 3.61 5.97
C PRO A 276 0.21 3.94 5.11
N SER A 277 -0.07 4.20 3.85
CA SER A 277 0.73 5.03 2.96
C SER A 277 0.02 6.36 2.71
N PHE A 278 0.70 7.46 2.97
CA PHE A 278 0.18 8.82 2.88
C PHE A 278 0.85 9.64 1.79
N ILE A 279 0.12 10.61 1.25
CA ILE A 279 0.69 11.77 0.56
C ILE A 279 0.45 13.04 1.38
N LYS A 280 1.31 14.04 1.19
CA LYS A 280 1.07 15.36 1.79
C LYS A 280 0.24 16.22 0.83
N MET A 281 -0.96 16.59 1.24
CA MET A 281 -1.88 17.41 0.46
C MET A 281 -2.54 18.43 1.38
N TYR A 282 -2.61 19.71 0.98
CA TYR A 282 -3.11 20.84 1.79
C TYR A 282 -2.43 21.03 3.15
N GLY A 283 -1.17 20.60 3.26
CA GLY A 283 -0.43 20.65 4.53
C GLY A 283 -0.71 19.48 5.48
N GLU A 284 -1.64 18.59 5.15
CA GLU A 284 -2.01 17.41 5.94
C GLU A 284 -1.55 16.11 5.27
N LEU A 285 -1.39 15.04 6.06
CA LEU A 285 -1.25 13.69 5.55
C LEU A 285 -2.63 13.16 5.15
N MET A 286 -2.76 12.77 3.88
CA MET A 286 -3.94 12.12 3.32
C MET A 286 -3.60 10.67 3.05
N LEU A 287 -4.46 9.77 3.51
CA LEU A 287 -4.33 8.34 3.26
C LEU A 287 -4.59 8.05 1.77
N VAL A 288 -3.71 7.27 1.14
CA VAL A 288 -3.86 6.90 -0.28
C VAL A 288 -3.80 5.41 -0.52
N ALA A 289 -3.11 4.67 0.35
CA ALA A 289 -2.98 3.22 0.25
C ALA A 289 -2.78 2.61 1.64
N ASN A 290 -2.99 1.31 1.75
CA ASN A 290 -2.53 0.48 2.86
C ASN A 290 -1.35 -0.38 2.43
N ASN A 291 -0.44 -0.67 3.34
CA ASN A 291 0.70 -1.56 3.10
C ASN A 291 0.23 -3.01 3.11
N THR A 292 0.66 -3.80 2.13
CA THR A 292 0.20 -5.18 1.97
C THR A 292 1.34 -6.19 2.00
N PHE A 293 2.41 -5.96 1.24
CA PHE A 293 3.48 -6.94 1.09
C PHE A 293 4.85 -6.30 0.94
N SER A 294 5.88 -7.09 1.28
CA SER A 294 7.25 -6.88 0.83
C SER A 294 7.73 -8.14 0.10
N THR A 295 8.66 -7.99 -0.84
CA THR A 295 9.13 -9.11 -1.65
C THR A 295 10.61 -8.98 -1.99
N ARG A 296 11.22 -10.12 -2.26
CA ARG A 296 12.55 -10.25 -2.85
C ARG A 296 12.38 -10.67 -4.30
N TYR A 297 13.18 -10.12 -5.18
CA TYR A 297 13.21 -10.54 -6.58
C TYR A 297 14.18 -11.69 -6.82
N PHE A 298 15.18 -11.85 -5.95
CA PHE A 298 16.20 -12.86 -6.08
C PHE A 298 16.37 -13.64 -4.76
N ASP A 299 16.72 -14.92 -4.86
CA ASP A 299 16.84 -15.81 -3.71
C ASP A 299 17.96 -15.42 -2.76
N ASP A 300 19.00 -14.75 -3.26
CA ASP A 300 20.16 -14.29 -2.50
C ASP A 300 19.99 -12.91 -1.87
N GLN A 301 18.92 -12.20 -2.18
CA GLN A 301 18.61 -10.92 -1.51
C GLN A 301 18.30 -11.15 -0.03
N VAL A 302 18.87 -10.33 0.83
CA VAL A 302 18.50 -10.27 2.24
C VAL A 302 17.11 -9.60 2.35
N ALA A 303 16.20 -10.22 3.07
CA ALA A 303 14.86 -9.67 3.24
C ALA A 303 14.92 -8.31 3.95
N GLY A 304 14.32 -7.26 3.33
CA GLY A 304 14.29 -5.90 3.86
C GLY A 304 15.56 -5.08 3.64
N SER A 305 16.52 -5.59 2.86
CA SER A 305 17.68 -4.81 2.41
C SER A 305 17.36 -4.01 1.16
N PHE A 306 18.26 -3.09 0.79
CA PHE A 306 18.21 -2.40 -0.49
C PHE A 306 18.05 -3.36 -1.66
N GLY A 307 17.31 -2.94 -2.69
CA GLY A 307 16.95 -3.74 -3.85
C GLY A 307 15.72 -4.64 -3.66
N THR A 308 15.19 -4.78 -2.44
CA THR A 308 13.90 -5.46 -2.21
C THR A 308 12.73 -4.53 -2.55
N ALA A 309 11.53 -5.08 -2.69
CA ALA A 309 10.36 -4.27 -3.03
C ALA A 309 9.21 -4.44 -2.04
N MET A 310 8.26 -3.55 -2.15
CA MET A 310 7.05 -3.52 -1.34
C MET A 310 5.87 -3.01 -2.16
N GLY A 311 4.67 -3.17 -1.61
CA GLY A 311 3.48 -2.62 -2.22
C GLY A 311 2.26 -2.68 -1.32
N GLY A 312 1.14 -2.23 -1.88
CA GLY A 312 -0.13 -2.23 -1.18
C GLY A 312 -1.29 -1.74 -2.04
N MET A 313 -2.49 -1.75 -1.45
CA MET A 313 -3.72 -1.43 -2.16
C MET A 313 -3.96 0.06 -2.24
N VAL A 314 -4.27 0.54 -3.43
CA VAL A 314 -4.65 1.94 -3.71
C VAL A 314 -6.10 2.16 -3.28
N LEU A 315 -6.31 2.78 -2.14
CA LEU A 315 -7.61 2.85 -1.45
C LEU A 315 -8.73 3.57 -2.23
N ARG A 316 -8.39 4.44 -3.20
CA ARG A 316 -9.39 5.05 -4.07
C ARG A 316 -10.16 4.01 -4.88
N SER A 317 -9.54 2.89 -5.22
CA SER A 317 -10.15 1.80 -5.99
C SER A 317 -11.20 1.05 -5.17
N TYR A 318 -11.10 1.13 -3.85
CA TYR A 318 -12.00 0.53 -2.87
C TYR A 318 -12.97 1.52 -2.21
N ALA A 319 -13.16 2.72 -2.77
CA ALA A 319 -13.98 3.77 -2.15
C ALA A 319 -15.41 3.31 -1.83
N ASP A 320 -16.04 2.56 -2.73
CA ASP A 320 -17.40 2.03 -2.53
C ASP A 320 -17.46 0.98 -1.41
N TYR A 321 -16.45 0.11 -1.33
CA TYR A 321 -16.33 -0.86 -0.24
C TYR A 321 -16.13 -0.11 1.09
N LEU A 322 -15.17 0.80 1.16
CA LEU A 322 -14.86 1.58 2.37
C LEU A 322 -16.07 2.39 2.84
N GLN A 323 -16.80 3.02 1.93
CA GLN A 323 -18.04 3.74 2.26
C GLN A 323 -19.09 2.83 2.91
N ARG A 324 -19.28 1.62 2.38
CA ARG A 324 -20.23 0.67 2.94
C ARG A 324 -19.74 0.06 4.25
N ALA A 325 -18.47 -0.34 4.32
CA ALA A 325 -17.91 -1.04 5.46
C ALA A 325 -17.82 -0.15 6.72
N THR A 326 -17.54 1.14 6.53
CA THR A 326 -17.49 2.14 7.61
C THR A 326 -18.89 2.71 7.96
N GLY A 327 -19.93 2.35 7.21
CA GLY A 327 -21.26 2.97 7.36
C GLY A 327 -21.28 4.45 7.04
N GLY A 328 -20.36 4.93 6.21
CA GLY A 328 -20.20 6.34 5.84
C GLY A 328 -19.35 7.17 6.80
N ASP A 329 -18.70 6.56 7.78
CA ASP A 329 -17.83 7.26 8.76
C ASP A 329 -16.42 7.56 8.20
N VAL A 330 -16.23 7.46 6.88
CA VAL A 330 -15.00 7.80 6.16
C VAL A 330 -15.17 9.08 5.36
N THR A 331 -14.11 9.88 5.26
CA THR A 331 -14.11 11.11 4.45
C THR A 331 -13.18 10.97 3.25
N PHE A 332 -13.73 11.10 2.04
CA PHE A 332 -12.96 11.16 0.81
C PHE A 332 -12.72 12.60 0.38
N VAL A 333 -11.49 12.90 -0.09
CA VAL A 333 -11.07 14.22 -0.54
C VAL A 333 -10.62 14.15 -2.00
N PRO A 334 -11.37 14.81 -2.92
CA PRO A 334 -10.99 14.88 -4.33
C PRO A 334 -9.89 15.92 -4.58
N GLU A 335 -9.29 15.86 -5.78
CA GLU A 335 -8.33 16.87 -6.23
C GLU A 335 -8.90 18.30 -6.27
N PRO A 336 -8.05 19.30 -5.94
CA PRO A 336 -8.44 20.71 -6.00
C PRO A 336 -8.87 21.14 -7.40
N GLY A 337 -8.23 20.58 -8.45
CA GLY A 337 -8.46 20.94 -9.84
C GLY A 337 -9.87 20.65 -10.36
N SER A 338 -10.52 19.62 -9.83
CA SER A 338 -11.87 19.23 -10.27
C SER A 338 -12.92 20.32 -9.94
N PHE A 339 -12.85 20.90 -8.75
CA PHE A 339 -13.78 21.98 -8.36
C PHE A 339 -13.47 23.30 -9.08
N ALA A 340 -12.21 23.63 -9.31
CA ALA A 340 -11.80 24.82 -10.06
C ALA A 340 -12.25 24.71 -11.54
N LEU A 341 -12.07 23.55 -12.17
CA LEU A 341 -12.55 23.29 -13.53
C LEU A 341 -14.07 23.31 -13.65
N PHE A 342 -14.79 22.75 -12.69
CA PHE A 342 -16.25 22.84 -12.62
C PHE A 342 -16.70 24.29 -12.44
N GLY A 343 -16.06 25.06 -11.57
CA GLY A 343 -16.33 26.48 -11.35
C GLY A 343 -16.08 27.32 -12.60
N LEU A 344 -14.94 27.14 -13.27
CA LEU A 344 -14.60 27.81 -14.51
C LEU A 344 -15.53 27.40 -15.66
N GLY A 345 -15.87 26.13 -15.77
CA GLY A 345 -16.85 25.64 -16.77
C GLY A 345 -18.23 26.23 -16.55
N ALA A 346 -18.73 26.31 -15.33
CA ALA A 346 -19.98 26.94 -14.99
C ALA A 346 -20.00 28.45 -15.30
N LEU A 347 -18.91 29.15 -14.97
CA LEU A 347 -18.74 30.57 -15.30
C LEU A 347 -18.70 30.82 -16.81
N ALA A 348 -18.04 29.96 -17.59
CA ALA A 348 -17.98 30.03 -19.03
C ALA A 348 -19.37 29.83 -19.65
N LEU A 349 -20.17 28.87 -19.13
CA LEU A 349 -21.54 28.62 -19.59
C LEU A 349 -22.46 29.78 -19.28
N VAL A 350 -22.35 30.40 -18.10
CA VAL A 350 -23.13 31.62 -17.76
C VAL A 350 -22.75 32.80 -18.64
N GLY A 351 -21.43 32.97 -18.92
CA GLY A 351 -20.94 34.00 -19.83
C GLY A 351 -21.40 33.82 -21.29
N ALA A 352 -21.44 32.59 -21.78
CA ALA A 352 -21.94 32.25 -23.11
C ALA A 352 -23.45 32.51 -23.24
N ARG A 353 -24.25 32.14 -22.24
CA ARG A 353 -25.70 32.42 -22.20
C ARG A 353 -26.03 33.92 -22.22
N ARG A 354 -25.28 34.75 -21.48
CA ARG A 354 -25.47 36.20 -21.46
C ARG A 354 -25.21 36.86 -22.84
N ARG A 355 -24.24 36.33 -23.61
CA ARG A 355 -23.95 36.81 -24.96
C ARG A 355 -25.03 36.43 -26.00
N GLN A 356 -25.81 35.38 -25.77
CA GLN A 356 -26.91 34.98 -26.66
C GLN A 356 -28.20 35.74 -26.41
N ILE A 357 -28.41 36.25 -25.20
CA ILE A 357 -29.62 37.02 -24.82
C ILE A 357 -29.47 38.52 -25.18
N GLY A 358 -28.23 38.98 -25.43
CA GLY A 358 -27.93 40.37 -25.78
C GLY A 358 -27.83 40.65 -27.29
N LYS A 359 -28.24 39.70 -28.14
CA LYS A 359 -28.47 39.88 -29.59
C LYS A 359 -29.94 39.71 -29.88
#